data_aa79b3830ba1f830c6b485767286e1cf
#
_entry.id   aa79b3830ba1f830c6b485767286e1cf
#
_cell.length_a   1.000
_cell.length_b   1.000
_cell.length_c   1.000
_cell.angle_alpha   90.00
_cell.angle_beta   90.00
_cell.angle_gamma   90.00
#
_symmetry.space_group_name_H-M   'P 1'
#
loop_
_entity.id
_entity.type
_entity.pdbx_description
1 polymer ?
#
loop_
_entity_poly.entity_id
_entity_poly.type
_entity_poly.pdbx_seq_one_letter_code
_entity_poly.pdbx_strand_id
1 'polypeptide(L)'
;MKRWFLRTTREERAFEKKGILALMDKYLATDVIEKVSRDDGYRAKVHLLENKVGQCDGFILDVGSNTAGECEYMVSRGYAIVATDINEHALSISQKRCAHFSRKAPTYVACDGVRLPFLTGSMACVVFNESLHHMPDPLASIKEAWRVLSPGGRILMFEPYAYDPWRRISEVIDYYRGTIETSFSEGQIKRMLRESGFLLSEMSRPVLPPSRDKLAALPAYRRALRVGYFWARRSLPSVLGMILCEAMKPGELNAAKPAGNIEDLLICPVSGSQLIRTDAGYVSTAVDKPLVYPMLDGIPVLIADDAIPLGAGLTAAQLAPQRPKAVRPE
;
A
#
# COMPACT_ATOMS: atom_id res chain seq x y z
N MET A 1 -8.50 -17.31 19.19
CA MET A 1 -9.70 -17.40 18.38
C MET A 1 -9.34 -17.92 16.99
N LYS A 2 -10.07 -18.88 16.46
CA LYS A 2 -9.70 -19.91 15.48
C LYS A 2 -9.04 -19.40 14.21
N ARG A 3 -7.81 -19.92 13.90
CA ARG A 3 -7.13 -19.94 12.59
C ARG A 3 -7.92 -20.82 11.59
N TRP A 4 -9.10 -20.41 11.18
CA TRP A 4 -9.84 -21.08 10.12
C TRP A 4 -9.79 -20.19 8.88
N PHE A 5 -9.09 -20.69 7.84
CA PHE A 5 -8.96 -20.09 6.50
C PHE A 5 -8.13 -18.80 6.40
N LEU A 6 -6.89 -18.83 6.87
CA LEU A 6 -5.89 -17.93 6.31
C LEU A 6 -5.57 -18.45 4.91
N ARG A 7 -5.95 -17.70 3.87
CA ARG A 7 -5.40 -17.91 2.54
C ARG A 7 -3.89 -17.76 2.63
N THR A 8 -3.16 -18.58 1.87
CA THR A 8 -1.75 -18.31 1.64
C THR A 8 -1.63 -17.01 0.85
N THR A 9 -0.52 -16.31 0.97
CA THR A 9 -0.17 -15.13 0.17
C THR A 9 -0.48 -15.35 -1.32
N ARG A 10 -0.20 -16.55 -1.83
CA ARG A 10 -0.46 -16.94 -3.22
C ARG A 10 -1.94 -17.03 -3.56
N GLU A 11 -2.76 -17.55 -2.67
CA GLU A 11 -4.22 -17.64 -2.87
C GLU A 11 -4.89 -16.28 -2.81
N GLU A 12 -4.47 -15.40 -1.90
CA GLU A 12 -4.96 -14.02 -1.80
C GLU A 12 -4.62 -13.25 -3.08
N ARG A 13 -3.37 -13.31 -3.53
CA ARG A 13 -2.92 -12.69 -4.77
C ARG A 13 -3.70 -13.17 -5.99
N ALA A 14 -3.97 -14.48 -6.10
CA ALA A 14 -4.75 -15.03 -7.21
C ALA A 14 -6.21 -14.55 -7.21
N PHE A 15 -6.80 -14.41 -6.03
CA PHE A 15 -8.16 -13.90 -5.86
C PHE A 15 -8.25 -12.41 -6.23
N GLU A 16 -7.38 -11.58 -5.71
CA GLU A 16 -7.33 -10.15 -6.00
C GLU A 16 -7.04 -9.88 -7.49
N LYS A 17 -6.12 -10.64 -8.08
CA LYS A 17 -5.82 -10.56 -9.51
C LYS A 17 -7.07 -10.72 -10.37
N LYS A 18 -7.92 -11.71 -10.07
CA LYS A 18 -9.18 -11.95 -10.80
C LYS A 18 -10.13 -10.75 -10.68
N GLY A 19 -10.28 -10.19 -9.49
CA GLY A 19 -11.10 -9.02 -9.23
C GLY A 19 -10.61 -7.77 -9.97
N ILE A 20 -9.32 -7.53 -9.93
CA ILE A 20 -8.67 -6.38 -10.60
C ILE A 20 -8.81 -6.48 -12.13
N LEU A 21 -8.54 -7.65 -12.71
CA LEU A 21 -8.65 -7.84 -14.17
C LEU A 21 -10.10 -7.67 -14.66
N ALA A 22 -11.10 -8.06 -13.87
CA ALA A 22 -12.50 -7.86 -14.21
C ALA A 22 -12.93 -6.38 -14.26
N LEU A 23 -12.18 -5.48 -13.62
CA LEU A 23 -12.45 -4.04 -13.55
C LEU A 23 -11.40 -3.20 -14.27
N MET A 24 -10.48 -3.81 -14.99
CA MET A 24 -9.31 -3.17 -15.59
C MET A 24 -9.69 -1.97 -16.47
N ASP A 25 -10.63 -2.13 -17.41
CA ASP A 25 -11.04 -1.06 -18.31
C ASP A 25 -11.60 0.16 -17.57
N LYS A 26 -12.37 -0.08 -16.50
CA LYS A 26 -12.90 0.99 -15.64
C LYS A 26 -11.79 1.74 -14.93
N TYR A 27 -10.78 1.01 -14.41
CA TYR A 27 -9.66 1.64 -13.71
C TYR A 27 -8.78 2.44 -14.67
N LEU A 28 -8.51 1.92 -15.87
CA LEU A 28 -7.73 2.60 -16.90
C LEU A 28 -8.41 3.88 -17.41
N ALA A 29 -9.74 3.88 -17.54
CA ALA A 29 -10.52 5.02 -18.01
C ALA A 29 -10.71 6.12 -16.97
N THR A 30 -10.26 5.92 -15.71
CA THR A 30 -10.48 6.88 -14.63
C THR A 30 -9.29 7.80 -14.45
N ASP A 31 -9.36 9.06 -14.89
CA ASP A 31 -8.38 10.08 -14.47
C ASP A 31 -8.57 10.39 -12.98
N VAL A 32 -7.56 10.02 -12.18
CA VAL A 32 -7.59 10.19 -10.72
C VAL A 32 -7.62 11.66 -10.33
N ILE A 33 -6.91 12.53 -11.06
CA ILE A 33 -6.85 13.97 -10.75
C ILE A 33 -8.19 14.63 -11.05
N GLU A 34 -8.82 14.28 -12.18
CA GLU A 34 -10.18 14.74 -12.49
C GLU A 34 -11.18 14.23 -11.45
N LYS A 35 -11.05 12.97 -11.02
CA LYS A 35 -11.90 12.40 -9.98
C LYS A 35 -11.83 13.18 -8.67
N VAL A 36 -10.66 13.67 -8.26
CA VAL A 36 -10.51 14.52 -7.07
C VAL A 36 -11.33 15.80 -7.20
N SER A 37 -11.43 16.38 -8.39
CA SER A 37 -12.22 17.61 -8.62
C SER A 37 -13.73 17.38 -8.55
N ARG A 38 -14.23 16.24 -9.03
CA ARG A 38 -15.68 15.96 -9.18
C ARG A 38 -16.30 15.15 -8.04
N ASP A 39 -15.52 14.38 -7.27
CA ASP A 39 -16.00 13.48 -6.21
C ASP A 39 -15.58 14.01 -4.82
N ASP A 40 -16.52 14.63 -4.11
CA ASP A 40 -16.27 15.24 -2.80
C ASP A 40 -15.77 14.22 -1.75
N GLY A 41 -16.26 12.97 -1.81
CA GLY A 41 -15.83 11.92 -0.90
C GLY A 41 -14.40 11.47 -1.17
N TYR A 42 -14.06 11.32 -2.44
CA TYR A 42 -12.68 10.96 -2.83
C TYR A 42 -11.71 12.10 -2.52
N ARG A 43 -12.11 13.34 -2.85
CA ARG A 43 -11.33 14.54 -2.52
C ARG A 43 -11.08 14.66 -1.02
N ALA A 44 -12.10 14.49 -0.19
CA ALA A 44 -11.94 14.55 1.25
C ALA A 44 -10.96 13.51 1.79
N LYS A 45 -10.96 12.30 1.22
CA LYS A 45 -10.04 11.23 1.58
C LYS A 45 -8.59 11.59 1.23
N VAL A 46 -8.32 11.99 -0.01
CA VAL A 46 -6.95 12.29 -0.45
C VAL A 46 -6.38 13.52 0.27
N HIS A 47 -7.20 14.55 0.52
CA HIS A 47 -6.78 15.73 1.29
C HIS A 47 -6.51 15.37 2.76
N LEU A 48 -7.30 14.47 3.36
CA LEU A 48 -7.02 13.99 4.71
C LEU A 48 -5.67 13.30 4.78
N LEU A 49 -5.38 12.40 3.83
CA LEU A 49 -4.07 11.72 3.74
C LEU A 49 -2.94 12.71 3.50
N GLU A 50 -3.10 13.65 2.55
CA GLU A 50 -2.12 14.70 2.27
C GLU A 50 -1.81 15.54 3.52
N ASN A 51 -2.85 16.00 4.24
CA ASN A 51 -2.69 16.78 5.45
C ASN A 51 -1.98 16.00 6.56
N LYS A 52 -2.24 14.69 6.68
CA LYS A 52 -1.60 13.84 7.67
C LYS A 52 -0.17 13.49 7.29
N VAL A 53 0.11 13.28 6.03
CA VAL A 53 1.48 13.17 5.54
C VAL A 53 2.24 14.51 5.75
N GLY A 54 1.59 15.66 5.53
CA GLY A 54 2.19 16.97 5.71
C GLY A 54 3.50 17.13 4.92
N GLN A 55 4.42 17.96 5.40
CA GLN A 55 5.77 18.03 4.81
C GLN A 55 6.56 16.77 5.10
N CYS A 56 7.08 16.13 4.06
CA CYS A 56 7.85 14.91 4.12
C CYS A 56 8.99 14.96 3.08
N ASP A 57 10.22 15.10 3.56
CA ASP A 57 11.43 15.24 2.72
C ASP A 57 12.06 13.88 2.37
N GLY A 58 11.31 12.80 2.42
CA GLY A 58 11.79 11.45 2.12
C GLY A 58 10.80 10.62 1.33
N PHE A 59 11.13 9.36 1.12
CA PHE A 59 10.22 8.43 0.50
C PHE A 59 9.05 8.10 1.43
N ILE A 60 7.84 8.12 0.86
CA ILE A 60 6.61 7.68 1.48
C ILE A 60 6.25 6.32 0.88
N LEU A 61 6.17 5.30 1.71
CA LEU A 61 5.80 3.95 1.32
C LEU A 61 4.31 3.74 1.58
N ASP A 62 3.53 3.49 0.54
CA ASP A 62 2.13 3.06 0.64
C ASP A 62 2.04 1.55 0.49
N VAL A 63 1.61 0.85 1.55
CA VAL A 63 1.59 -0.62 1.63
C VAL A 63 0.19 -1.14 1.37
N GLY A 64 0.03 -1.92 0.28
CA GLY A 64 -1.27 -2.39 -0.19
C GLY A 64 -2.02 -1.29 -0.95
N SER A 65 -1.34 -0.61 -1.87
CA SER A 65 -1.87 0.54 -2.61
C SER A 65 -2.91 0.18 -3.67
N ASN A 66 -3.12 -1.10 -3.93
CA ASN A 66 -4.03 -1.60 -4.97
C ASN A 66 -3.72 -0.92 -6.33
N THR A 67 -4.69 -0.24 -6.97
CA THR A 67 -4.47 0.51 -8.21
C THR A 67 -3.88 1.92 -7.97
N ALA A 68 -3.31 2.18 -6.82
CA ALA A 68 -2.49 3.33 -6.43
C ALA A 68 -3.08 4.72 -6.79
N GLY A 69 -4.41 4.88 -6.74
CA GLY A 69 -5.04 6.15 -7.09
C GLY A 69 -4.66 7.29 -6.14
N GLU A 70 -4.64 7.05 -4.84
CA GLU A 70 -4.20 8.02 -3.84
C GLU A 70 -2.72 8.37 -4.01
N CYS A 71 -1.89 7.39 -4.40
CA CYS A 71 -0.47 7.60 -4.69
C CYS A 71 -0.27 8.53 -5.89
N GLU A 72 -1.05 8.37 -6.97
CA GLU A 72 -1.00 9.25 -8.16
C GLU A 72 -1.33 10.70 -7.78
N TYR A 73 -2.36 10.90 -6.95
CA TYR A 73 -2.67 12.23 -6.43
C TYR A 73 -1.49 12.81 -5.65
N MET A 74 -0.93 12.05 -4.71
CA MET A 74 0.21 12.51 -3.88
C MET A 74 1.43 12.86 -4.74
N VAL A 75 1.74 12.05 -5.77
CA VAL A 75 2.83 12.35 -6.72
C VAL A 75 2.55 13.65 -7.49
N SER A 76 1.31 13.92 -7.88
CA SER A 76 0.94 15.20 -8.53
C SER A 76 1.14 16.42 -7.62
N ARG A 77 1.18 16.18 -6.30
CA ARG A 77 1.46 17.20 -5.27
C ARG A 77 2.95 17.33 -4.94
N GLY A 78 3.82 16.54 -5.59
CA GLY A 78 5.27 16.62 -5.44
C GLY A 78 5.87 15.62 -4.45
N TYR A 79 5.08 14.72 -3.84
CA TYR A 79 5.60 13.72 -2.92
C TYR A 79 6.35 12.60 -3.64
N ALA A 80 7.39 12.08 -2.99
CA ALA A 80 8.14 10.91 -3.45
C ALA A 80 7.48 9.62 -2.94
N ILE A 81 6.56 9.07 -3.72
CA ILE A 81 5.73 7.92 -3.33
C ILE A 81 6.29 6.62 -3.92
N VAL A 82 6.38 5.61 -3.06
CA VAL A 82 6.59 4.21 -3.42
C VAL A 82 5.29 3.46 -3.16
N ALA A 83 4.59 3.11 -4.23
CA ALA A 83 3.34 2.34 -4.18
C ALA A 83 3.66 0.85 -4.20
N THR A 84 3.20 0.13 -3.18
CA THR A 84 3.44 -1.32 -3.10
C THR A 84 2.14 -2.10 -2.94
N ASP A 85 2.09 -3.23 -3.59
CA ASP A 85 0.99 -4.19 -3.48
C ASP A 85 1.51 -5.60 -3.74
N ILE A 86 0.81 -6.60 -3.23
CA ILE A 86 1.12 -8.00 -3.53
C ILE A 86 0.70 -8.38 -4.95
N ASN A 87 -0.25 -7.62 -5.52
CA ASN A 87 -0.79 -7.80 -6.85
C ASN A 87 -0.11 -6.85 -7.85
N GLU A 88 0.91 -7.33 -8.53
CA GLU A 88 1.66 -6.60 -9.56
C GLU A 88 0.79 -6.06 -10.70
N HIS A 89 -0.33 -6.73 -10.99
CA HIS A 89 -1.25 -6.28 -12.03
C HIS A 89 -2.03 -5.03 -11.61
N ALA A 90 -2.34 -4.89 -10.32
CA ALA A 90 -2.96 -3.68 -9.80
C ALA A 90 -2.05 -2.46 -9.99
N LEU A 91 -0.76 -2.62 -9.68
CA LEU A 91 0.26 -1.60 -9.90
C LEU A 91 0.46 -1.28 -11.40
N SER A 92 0.46 -2.31 -12.27
CA SER A 92 0.56 -2.14 -13.73
C SER A 92 -0.62 -1.32 -14.30
N ILE A 93 -1.82 -1.45 -13.73
CA ILE A 93 -2.97 -0.61 -14.12
C ILE A 93 -2.69 0.86 -13.80
N SER A 94 -2.18 1.18 -12.62
CA SER A 94 -1.80 2.56 -12.27
C SER A 94 -0.73 3.10 -13.21
N GLN A 95 0.31 2.32 -13.50
CA GLN A 95 1.38 2.71 -14.42
C GLN A 95 0.83 3.04 -15.82
N LYS A 96 -0.01 2.16 -16.39
CA LYS A 96 -0.65 2.35 -17.70
C LYS A 96 -1.59 3.55 -17.70
N ARG A 97 -2.33 3.78 -16.61
CA ARG A 97 -3.21 4.92 -16.44
C ARG A 97 -2.42 6.24 -16.39
N CYS A 98 -1.34 6.29 -15.61
CA CYS A 98 -0.46 7.46 -15.59
C CYS A 98 0.11 7.77 -16.98
N ALA A 99 0.53 6.76 -17.73
CA ALA A 99 1.02 6.92 -19.10
C ALA A 99 -0.10 7.43 -20.04
N HIS A 100 -1.31 6.87 -19.95
CA HIS A 100 -2.47 7.26 -20.74
C HIS A 100 -2.86 8.74 -20.55
N PHE A 101 -2.86 9.21 -19.31
CA PHE A 101 -3.20 10.60 -18.99
C PHE A 101 -1.98 11.53 -18.93
N SER A 102 -0.81 11.09 -19.37
CA SER A 102 0.45 11.87 -19.31
C SER A 102 0.74 12.43 -17.90
N ARG A 103 0.53 11.61 -16.88
CA ARG A 103 0.77 11.96 -15.47
C ARG A 103 2.09 11.37 -14.98
N LYS A 104 2.72 12.07 -14.03
CA LYS A 104 3.86 11.50 -13.30
C LYS A 104 3.39 10.31 -12.47
N ALA A 105 4.09 9.19 -12.61
CA ALA A 105 3.77 7.96 -11.91
C ALA A 105 4.49 7.85 -10.56
N PRO A 106 3.91 7.17 -9.54
CA PRO A 106 4.66 6.67 -8.40
C PRO A 106 5.77 5.72 -8.82
N THR A 107 6.71 5.43 -7.92
CA THR A 107 7.56 4.25 -8.06
C THR A 107 6.77 3.03 -7.60
N TYR A 108 6.83 1.93 -8.36
CA TYR A 108 6.07 0.71 -8.07
C TYR A 108 6.99 -0.43 -7.68
N VAL A 109 6.60 -1.18 -6.64
CA VAL A 109 7.27 -2.42 -6.23
C VAL A 109 6.21 -3.42 -5.78
N ALA A 110 6.11 -4.56 -6.46
CA ALA A 110 5.24 -5.63 -6.00
C ALA A 110 5.92 -6.42 -4.88
N CYS A 111 5.31 -6.44 -3.69
CA CYS A 111 5.88 -7.11 -2.52
C CYS A 111 4.80 -7.50 -1.50
N ASP A 112 5.18 -8.37 -0.57
CA ASP A 112 4.36 -8.74 0.58
C ASP A 112 4.55 -7.72 1.71
N GLY A 113 3.45 -7.20 2.26
CA GLY A 113 3.46 -6.24 3.36
C GLY A 113 4.04 -6.77 4.68
N VAL A 114 4.18 -8.08 4.82
CA VAL A 114 4.83 -8.71 5.99
C VAL A 114 6.35 -8.92 5.79
N ARG A 115 6.88 -8.59 4.59
CA ARG A 115 8.30 -8.69 4.22
C ARG A 115 8.66 -7.60 3.21
N LEU A 116 8.79 -6.39 3.67
CA LEU A 116 9.07 -5.24 2.83
C LEU A 116 10.51 -5.29 2.29
N PRO A 117 10.72 -5.25 0.96
CA PRO A 117 12.03 -5.40 0.34
C PRO A 117 12.83 -4.08 0.32
N PHE A 118 12.87 -3.39 1.45
CA PHE A 118 13.57 -2.11 1.58
C PHE A 118 14.55 -2.13 2.75
N LEU A 119 15.65 -1.39 2.62
CA LEU A 119 16.63 -1.21 3.68
C LEU A 119 15.99 -0.68 4.96
N THR A 120 16.55 -1.07 6.10
CA THR A 120 16.18 -0.54 7.42
C THR A 120 16.42 0.98 7.45
N GLY A 121 15.41 1.72 7.93
CA GLY A 121 15.55 3.17 8.10
C GLY A 121 15.53 3.99 6.80
N SER A 122 15.00 3.45 5.71
CA SER A 122 15.02 4.08 4.37
C SER A 122 13.78 4.91 4.04
N MET A 123 12.71 4.81 4.83
CA MET A 123 11.44 5.49 4.58
C MET A 123 11.18 6.59 5.62
N ALA A 124 10.65 7.72 5.19
CA ALA A 124 10.27 8.81 6.09
C ALA A 124 8.84 8.64 6.62
N CYS A 125 7.97 8.02 5.82
CA CYS A 125 6.59 7.74 6.20
C CYS A 125 6.16 6.39 5.62
N VAL A 126 5.37 5.62 6.38
CA VAL A 126 4.68 4.41 5.90
C VAL A 126 3.18 4.62 6.07
N VAL A 127 2.43 4.31 5.03
CA VAL A 127 0.97 4.46 4.99
C VAL A 127 0.31 3.10 4.80
N PHE A 128 -0.68 2.79 5.63
CA PHE A 128 -1.66 1.72 5.41
C PHE A 128 -3.03 2.39 5.21
N ASN A 129 -3.46 2.45 3.96
CA ASN A 129 -4.70 3.11 3.60
C ASN A 129 -5.77 2.09 3.19
N GLU A 130 -6.55 1.64 4.14
CA GLU A 130 -7.52 0.55 3.97
C GLU A 130 -6.86 -0.75 3.47
N SER A 131 -5.69 -1.09 4.00
CA SER A 131 -4.88 -2.21 3.53
C SER A 131 -4.41 -3.17 4.63
N LEU A 132 -4.16 -2.67 5.85
CA LEU A 132 -3.66 -3.51 6.96
C LEU A 132 -4.63 -4.63 7.32
N HIS A 133 -5.94 -4.41 7.17
CA HIS A 133 -6.98 -5.39 7.48
C HIS A 133 -7.03 -6.58 6.51
N HIS A 134 -6.35 -6.48 5.36
CA HIS A 134 -6.15 -7.57 4.41
C HIS A 134 -4.86 -8.37 4.68
N MET A 135 -3.97 -7.88 5.56
CA MET A 135 -2.70 -8.55 5.82
C MET A 135 -2.90 -9.84 6.64
N PRO A 136 -2.22 -10.93 6.29
CA PRO A 136 -2.34 -12.20 7.02
C PRO A 136 -1.81 -12.10 8.46
N ASP A 137 -0.82 -11.24 8.70
CA ASP A 137 -0.28 -10.89 10.02
C ASP A 137 -0.08 -9.37 10.12
N PRO A 138 -1.11 -8.64 10.59
CA PRO A 138 -1.03 -7.18 10.74
C PRO A 138 0.10 -6.73 11.67
N LEU A 139 0.41 -7.49 12.71
CA LEU A 139 1.50 -7.16 13.63
C LEU A 139 2.87 -7.28 12.95
N ALA A 140 3.08 -8.32 12.14
CA ALA A 140 4.30 -8.46 11.35
C ALA A 140 4.44 -7.31 10.35
N SER A 141 3.35 -6.89 9.68
CA SER A 141 3.36 -5.74 8.77
C SER A 141 3.73 -4.43 9.48
N ILE A 142 3.20 -4.19 10.70
CA ILE A 142 3.56 -3.00 11.51
C ILE A 142 5.03 -3.06 11.95
N LYS A 143 5.56 -4.25 12.29
CA LYS A 143 6.98 -4.42 12.61
C LYS A 143 7.89 -4.17 11.42
N GLU A 144 7.50 -4.60 10.22
CA GLU A 144 8.21 -4.28 8.98
C GLU A 144 8.16 -2.78 8.68
N ALA A 145 7.01 -2.13 8.86
CA ALA A 145 6.90 -0.67 8.77
C ALA A 145 7.87 0.02 9.74
N TRP A 146 7.95 -0.47 10.99
CA TRP A 146 8.91 0.05 11.97
C TRP A 146 10.36 -0.13 11.52
N ARG A 147 10.69 -1.29 10.93
CA ARG A 147 12.04 -1.57 10.43
C ARG A 147 12.45 -0.61 9.32
N VAL A 148 11.58 -0.43 8.32
CA VAL A 148 11.89 0.41 7.14
C VAL A 148 11.84 1.89 7.43
N LEU A 149 11.10 2.34 8.46
CA LEU A 149 11.06 3.74 8.87
C LEU A 149 12.41 4.20 9.45
N SER A 150 12.83 5.39 9.04
CA SER A 150 13.93 6.12 9.68
C SER A 150 13.57 6.49 11.13
N PRO A 151 14.54 6.68 12.04
CA PRO A 151 14.28 7.33 13.33
C PRO A 151 13.54 8.65 13.13
N GLY A 152 12.52 8.94 13.92
CA GLY A 152 11.63 10.10 13.74
C GLY A 152 10.62 9.97 12.61
N GLY A 153 10.68 8.92 11.80
CA GLY A 153 9.68 8.61 10.78
C GLY A 153 8.34 8.21 11.38
N ARG A 154 7.28 8.26 10.58
CA ARG A 154 5.91 8.04 11.05
C ARG A 154 5.16 7.00 10.26
N ILE A 155 4.24 6.33 10.94
CA ILE A 155 3.26 5.42 10.36
C ILE A 155 1.88 6.08 10.40
N LEU A 156 1.17 6.03 9.28
CA LEU A 156 -0.23 6.46 9.15
C LEU A 156 -1.08 5.25 8.80
N MET A 157 -2.17 5.06 9.54
CA MET A 157 -3.11 3.97 9.30
C MET A 157 -4.52 4.54 9.17
N PHE A 158 -5.22 4.18 8.11
CA PHE A 158 -6.62 4.51 7.90
C PHE A 158 -7.39 3.21 7.68
N GLU A 159 -8.03 2.68 8.75
CA GLU A 159 -8.53 1.31 8.79
C GLU A 159 -9.98 1.22 9.27
N PRO A 160 -10.72 0.17 8.86
CA PRO A 160 -12.09 -0.05 9.31
C PRO A 160 -12.18 -0.26 10.82
N TYR A 161 -13.19 0.35 11.45
CA TYR A 161 -13.44 0.22 12.88
C TYR A 161 -14.25 -1.03 13.22
N ALA A 162 -13.75 -1.86 14.13
CA ALA A 162 -14.32 -3.16 14.46
C ALA A 162 -15.72 -3.12 15.09
N TYR A 163 -16.11 -2.02 15.71
CA TYR A 163 -17.43 -1.89 16.34
C TYR A 163 -18.45 -1.14 15.47
N ASP A 164 -18.07 -0.83 14.20
CA ASP A 164 -19.03 -0.30 13.24
C ASP A 164 -20.02 -1.41 12.83
N PRO A 165 -21.34 -1.27 13.14
CA PRO A 165 -22.32 -2.32 12.86
C PRO A 165 -22.42 -2.66 11.37
N TRP A 166 -22.25 -1.65 10.50
CA TRP A 166 -22.31 -1.84 9.06
C TRP A 166 -21.11 -2.65 8.55
N ARG A 167 -19.96 -2.42 9.16
CA ARG A 167 -18.76 -3.20 8.87
C ARG A 167 -18.93 -4.67 9.31
N ARG A 168 -19.53 -4.90 10.46
CA ARG A 168 -19.84 -6.26 10.93
C ARG A 168 -20.73 -7.03 9.98
N ILE A 169 -21.72 -6.37 9.38
CA ILE A 169 -22.57 -7.00 8.35
C ILE A 169 -21.75 -7.31 7.09
N SER A 170 -20.89 -6.39 6.64
CA SER A 170 -20.04 -6.65 5.47
C SER A 170 -19.05 -7.78 5.70
N GLU A 171 -18.41 -7.87 6.87
CA GLU A 171 -17.50 -8.99 7.23
C GLU A 171 -18.17 -10.36 7.12
N VAL A 172 -19.44 -10.47 7.54
CA VAL A 172 -20.20 -11.73 7.38
C VAL A 172 -20.41 -12.04 5.90
N ILE A 173 -20.77 -11.04 5.09
CA ILE A 173 -20.97 -11.22 3.63
C ILE A 173 -19.65 -11.60 2.97
N ASP A 174 -18.55 -10.94 3.32
CA ASP A 174 -17.23 -11.16 2.76
C ASP A 174 -16.68 -12.54 3.16
N TYR A 175 -16.98 -13.00 4.38
CA TYR A 175 -16.69 -14.36 4.80
C TYR A 175 -17.35 -15.41 3.89
N TYR A 176 -18.64 -15.25 3.55
CA TYR A 176 -19.33 -16.16 2.62
C TYR A 176 -18.82 -16.05 1.19
N ARG A 177 -18.19 -14.94 0.82
CA ARG A 177 -17.51 -14.75 -0.47
C ARG A 177 -16.08 -15.29 -0.47
N GLY A 178 -15.60 -15.76 0.69
CA GLY A 178 -14.26 -16.29 0.85
C GLY A 178 -13.17 -15.22 0.98
N THR A 179 -13.54 -13.98 1.28
CA THR A 179 -12.61 -12.90 1.67
C THR A 179 -12.57 -12.79 3.18
N ILE A 180 -11.36 -12.75 3.77
CA ILE A 180 -11.20 -12.51 5.20
C ILE A 180 -10.73 -11.09 5.37
N GLU A 181 -11.60 -10.25 5.91
CA GLU A 181 -11.26 -8.88 6.27
C GLU A 181 -11.34 -8.75 7.80
N THR A 182 -10.28 -8.24 8.42
CA THR A 182 -10.20 -8.07 9.86
C THR A 182 -10.30 -6.61 10.23
N SER A 183 -11.41 -6.17 10.81
CA SER A 183 -11.51 -4.82 11.35
C SER A 183 -10.81 -4.70 12.69
N PHE A 184 -10.34 -3.51 13.03
CA PHE A 184 -9.58 -3.25 14.25
C PHE A 184 -10.36 -2.40 15.24
N SER A 185 -10.22 -2.72 16.54
CA SER A 185 -10.53 -1.81 17.62
C SER A 185 -9.33 -0.89 17.89
N GLU A 186 -9.57 0.27 18.48
CA GLU A 186 -8.48 1.17 18.91
C GLU A 186 -7.49 0.48 19.84
N GLY A 187 -8.01 -0.36 20.75
CA GLY A 187 -7.16 -1.12 21.69
C GLY A 187 -6.23 -2.10 20.99
N GLN A 188 -6.70 -2.74 19.88
CA GLN A 188 -5.84 -3.63 19.10
C GLN A 188 -4.75 -2.84 18.37
N ILE A 189 -5.07 -1.73 17.72
CA ILE A 189 -4.09 -0.87 17.07
C ILE A 189 -3.06 -0.35 18.07
N LYS A 190 -3.51 0.22 19.20
CA LYS A 190 -2.63 0.70 20.28
C LYS A 190 -1.69 -0.38 20.79
N ARG A 191 -2.18 -1.61 20.95
CA ARG A 191 -1.36 -2.74 21.38
C ARG A 191 -0.29 -3.09 20.33
N MET A 192 -0.68 -3.26 19.06
CA MET A 192 0.25 -3.60 17.98
C MET A 192 1.34 -2.53 17.80
N LEU A 193 0.98 -1.25 17.87
CA LEU A 193 1.94 -0.14 17.81
C LEU A 193 2.94 -0.19 18.98
N ARG A 194 2.46 -0.38 20.20
CA ARG A 194 3.31 -0.48 21.40
C ARG A 194 4.24 -1.69 21.32
N GLU A 195 3.73 -2.86 20.90
CA GLU A 195 4.53 -4.08 20.73
C GLU A 195 5.60 -3.93 19.64
N SER A 196 5.39 -3.02 18.70
CA SER A 196 6.35 -2.68 17.64
C SER A 196 7.28 -1.52 17.98
N GLY A 197 7.11 -0.87 19.15
CA GLY A 197 7.98 0.23 19.61
C GLY A 197 7.57 1.62 19.13
N PHE A 198 6.39 1.79 18.53
CA PHE A 198 5.87 3.11 18.13
C PHE A 198 5.33 3.91 19.32
N LEU A 199 5.49 5.22 19.23
CA LEU A 199 4.82 6.19 20.08
C LEU A 199 3.58 6.72 19.37
N LEU A 200 2.41 6.48 19.93
CA LEU A 200 1.14 6.98 19.39
C LEU A 200 1.10 8.51 19.49
N SER A 201 0.93 9.19 18.34
CA SER A 201 0.81 10.63 18.26
C SER A 201 -0.65 11.09 18.24
N GLU A 202 -1.46 10.44 17.42
CA GLU A 202 -2.87 10.77 17.28
C GLU A 202 -3.71 9.54 16.94
N MET A 203 -4.95 9.54 17.43
CA MET A 203 -5.97 8.59 17.01
C MET A 203 -7.31 9.28 16.94
N SER A 204 -7.94 9.24 15.77
CA SER A 204 -9.20 9.92 15.50
C SER A 204 -10.11 9.08 14.60
N ARG A 205 -11.38 9.51 14.51
CA ARG A 205 -12.38 8.85 13.65
C ARG A 205 -12.99 9.87 12.69
N PRO A 206 -12.31 10.14 11.57
CA PRO A 206 -12.80 11.09 10.61
C PRO A 206 -14.10 10.60 9.95
N VAL A 207 -15.02 11.52 9.77
CA VAL A 207 -16.27 11.29 9.03
C VAL A 207 -16.10 11.88 7.63
N LEU A 208 -15.82 11.03 6.66
CA LEU A 208 -15.71 11.44 5.27
C LEU A 208 -17.07 11.37 4.56
N PRO A 209 -17.39 12.32 3.67
CA PRO A 209 -18.58 12.23 2.84
C PRO A 209 -18.53 11.00 1.93
N PRO A 210 -19.66 10.42 1.58
CA PRO A 210 -19.68 9.30 0.65
C PRO A 210 -19.26 9.75 -0.75
N SER A 211 -18.51 8.89 -1.45
CA SER A 211 -18.14 9.12 -2.85
C SER A 211 -19.38 9.21 -3.74
N ARG A 212 -19.48 10.26 -4.55
CA ARG A 212 -20.57 10.45 -5.52
C ARG A 212 -20.63 9.31 -6.54
N ASP A 213 -19.49 8.91 -7.08
CA ASP A 213 -19.41 7.82 -8.05
C ASP A 213 -19.90 6.49 -7.45
N LYS A 214 -19.49 6.20 -6.21
CA LYS A 214 -19.96 5.01 -5.48
C LYS A 214 -21.47 5.08 -5.19
N LEU A 215 -22.01 6.27 -4.86
CA LEU A 215 -23.44 6.44 -4.63
C LEU A 215 -24.25 6.32 -5.92
N ALA A 216 -23.78 6.91 -7.03
CA ALA A 216 -24.47 6.86 -8.32
C ALA A 216 -24.64 5.42 -8.84
N ALA A 217 -23.67 4.56 -8.56
CA ALA A 217 -23.68 3.14 -8.95
C ALA A 217 -24.67 2.28 -8.13
N LEU A 218 -25.28 2.83 -7.06
CA LEU A 218 -26.19 2.08 -6.19
C LEU A 218 -27.68 2.28 -6.55
N PRO A 219 -28.51 1.25 -6.39
CA PRO A 219 -29.98 1.40 -6.39
C PRO A 219 -30.43 2.47 -5.38
N ALA A 220 -31.56 3.13 -5.66
CA ALA A 220 -32.05 4.27 -4.87
C ALA A 220 -32.15 3.97 -3.35
N TYR A 221 -32.67 2.81 -2.98
CA TYR A 221 -32.80 2.43 -1.56
C TYR A 221 -31.44 2.27 -0.86
N ARG A 222 -30.41 1.69 -1.54
CA ARG A 222 -29.07 1.57 -0.99
C ARG A 222 -28.37 2.90 -0.90
N ARG A 223 -28.64 3.82 -1.85
CA ARG A 223 -28.17 5.20 -1.82
C ARG A 223 -28.72 5.92 -0.59
N ALA A 224 -30.03 5.84 -0.35
CA ALA A 224 -30.67 6.42 0.82
C ALA A 224 -30.09 5.87 2.14
N LEU A 225 -29.87 4.56 2.23
CA LEU A 225 -29.22 3.92 3.39
C LEU A 225 -27.79 4.44 3.61
N ARG A 226 -27.00 4.59 2.56
CA ARG A 226 -25.64 5.14 2.68
C ARG A 226 -25.60 6.60 3.09
N VAL A 227 -26.50 7.41 2.58
CA VAL A 227 -26.65 8.81 3.01
C VAL A 227 -27.12 8.89 4.47
N GLY A 228 -28.11 8.10 4.85
CA GLY A 228 -28.55 7.98 6.25
C GLY A 228 -27.42 7.53 7.19
N TYR A 229 -26.63 6.55 6.78
CA TYR A 229 -25.47 6.09 7.52
C TYR A 229 -24.39 7.19 7.66
N PHE A 230 -24.15 7.99 6.63
CA PHE A 230 -23.25 9.15 6.74
C PHE A 230 -23.70 10.13 7.81
N TRP A 231 -24.99 10.48 7.84
CA TRP A 231 -25.54 11.36 8.86
C TRP A 231 -25.47 10.74 10.26
N ALA A 232 -25.76 9.44 10.39
CA ALA A 232 -25.60 8.72 11.64
C ALA A 232 -24.14 8.75 12.14
N ARG A 233 -23.16 8.57 11.27
CA ARG A 233 -21.73 8.69 11.60
C ARG A 233 -21.37 10.09 12.09
N ARG A 234 -21.94 11.12 11.47
CA ARG A 234 -21.73 12.51 11.88
C ARG A 234 -22.29 12.78 13.27
N SER A 235 -23.39 12.13 13.63
CA SER A 235 -24.05 12.28 14.94
C SER A 235 -23.44 11.39 16.03
N LEU A 236 -22.87 10.23 15.65
CA LEU A 236 -22.31 9.23 16.56
C LEU A 236 -20.88 8.82 16.13
N PRO A 237 -19.92 9.75 16.02
CA PRO A 237 -18.59 9.45 15.51
C PRO A 237 -17.81 8.48 16.40
N SER A 238 -18.19 8.33 17.66
CA SER A 238 -17.56 7.41 18.62
C SER A 238 -17.88 5.93 18.38
N VAL A 239 -18.90 5.62 17.57
CA VAL A 239 -19.38 4.24 17.34
C VAL A 239 -19.15 3.78 15.91
N LEU A 240 -19.13 4.71 14.94
CA LEU A 240 -19.20 4.40 13.52
C LEU A 240 -17.95 4.89 12.77
N GLY A 241 -17.52 4.13 11.76
CA GLY A 241 -16.62 4.63 10.73
C GLY A 241 -15.25 3.98 10.63
N MET A 242 -14.26 4.80 10.34
CA MET A 242 -12.88 4.43 10.13
C MET A 242 -12.01 4.95 11.29
N ILE A 243 -10.92 4.28 11.59
CA ILE A 243 -9.88 4.77 12.49
C ILE A 243 -8.79 5.40 11.65
N LEU A 244 -8.44 6.63 11.96
CA LEU A 244 -7.21 7.26 11.53
C LEU A 244 -6.25 7.26 12.71
N CYS A 245 -5.08 6.70 12.51
CA CYS A 245 -4.04 6.60 13.53
C CYS A 245 -2.72 7.09 12.96
N GLU A 246 -2.03 7.93 13.74
CA GLU A 246 -0.67 8.38 13.48
C GLU A 246 0.22 7.99 14.67
N ALA A 247 1.37 7.38 14.38
CA ALA A 247 2.36 7.07 15.39
C ALA A 247 3.78 7.30 14.84
N MET A 248 4.73 7.55 15.72
CA MET A 248 6.10 7.89 15.39
C MET A 248 7.08 6.81 15.85
N LYS A 249 8.09 6.54 15.05
CA LYS A 249 9.27 5.81 15.48
C LYS A 249 10.16 6.75 16.30
N PRO A 250 10.55 6.37 17.54
CA PRO A 250 11.43 7.20 18.36
C PRO A 250 12.73 7.57 17.66
N GLY A 251 13.24 8.76 17.94
CA GLY A 251 14.49 9.29 17.40
C GLY A 251 14.30 10.60 16.64
N GLU A 252 15.39 11.22 16.27
CA GLU A 252 15.35 12.43 15.43
C GLU A 252 15.31 12.04 13.96
N LEU A 253 14.43 12.73 13.22
CA LEU A 253 14.37 12.57 11.78
C LEU A 253 15.70 13.07 11.21
N ASN A 254 16.57 12.16 10.81
CA ASN A 254 17.72 12.56 10.01
C ASN A 254 17.18 13.05 8.66
N ALA A 255 17.07 14.38 8.54
CA ALA A 255 16.60 15.09 7.36
C ALA A 255 17.58 14.99 6.16
N ALA A 256 18.43 13.98 6.13
CA ALA A 256 19.12 13.64 4.91
C ALA A 256 18.02 13.16 3.95
N LYS A 257 17.61 14.05 3.01
CA LYS A 257 16.93 13.62 1.78
C LYS A 257 17.57 12.29 1.39
N PRO A 258 16.82 11.22 1.16
CA PRO A 258 17.42 10.02 0.60
C PRO A 258 18.12 10.46 -0.68
N ALA A 259 19.44 10.65 -0.59
CA ALA A 259 20.28 10.92 -1.72
C ALA A 259 20.39 9.60 -2.47
N GLY A 260 19.48 9.35 -3.43
CA GLY A 260 19.53 8.10 -4.19
C GLY A 260 18.20 7.76 -4.87
N ASN A 261 18.30 6.80 -5.74
CA ASN A 261 17.15 6.17 -6.38
C ASN A 261 16.56 5.14 -5.39
N ILE A 262 15.24 4.91 -5.45
CA ILE A 262 14.58 3.84 -4.67
C ILE A 262 15.21 2.45 -4.96
N GLU A 263 15.76 2.24 -6.16
CA GLU A 263 16.43 1.00 -6.54
C GLU A 263 17.63 0.68 -5.63
N ASP A 264 18.33 1.70 -5.11
CA ASP A 264 19.48 1.56 -4.20
C ASP A 264 19.05 1.11 -2.80
N LEU A 265 17.75 1.24 -2.50
CA LEU A 265 17.15 0.87 -1.21
C LEU A 265 16.52 -0.53 -1.22
N LEU A 266 16.50 -1.20 -2.39
CA LEU A 266 15.88 -2.52 -2.53
C LEU A 266 16.79 -3.63 -1.97
N ILE A 267 16.19 -4.52 -1.19
CA ILE A 267 16.85 -5.72 -0.65
C ILE A 267 16.04 -6.98 -0.98
N CYS A 268 16.73 -8.09 -0.98
CA CYS A 268 16.11 -9.41 -1.11
C CYS A 268 15.20 -9.70 0.10
N PRO A 269 13.89 -9.96 -0.10
CA PRO A 269 12.97 -10.22 1.01
C PRO A 269 13.24 -11.56 1.72
N VAL A 270 14.05 -12.45 1.13
CA VAL A 270 14.42 -13.73 1.72
C VAL A 270 15.71 -13.63 2.54
N SER A 271 16.77 -13.08 1.93
CA SER A 271 18.12 -13.05 2.55
C SER A 271 18.49 -11.71 3.18
N GLY A 272 17.75 -10.63 2.89
CA GLY A 272 18.12 -9.27 3.30
C GLY A 272 19.34 -8.70 2.55
N SER A 273 19.92 -9.45 1.60
CA SER A 273 21.05 -8.97 0.80
C SER A 273 20.62 -7.93 -0.23
N GLN A 274 21.57 -7.12 -0.69
CA GLN A 274 21.33 -6.13 -1.73
C GLN A 274 20.84 -6.78 -3.02
N LEU A 275 20.02 -6.04 -3.79
CA LEU A 275 19.55 -6.46 -5.11
C LEU A 275 20.27 -5.68 -6.19
N ILE A 276 20.63 -6.37 -7.28
CA ILE A 276 21.21 -5.78 -8.49
C ILE A 276 20.23 -5.98 -9.62
N ARG A 277 19.91 -4.89 -10.33
CA ARG A 277 19.08 -4.95 -11.52
C ARG A 277 19.86 -5.51 -12.70
N THR A 278 19.25 -6.47 -13.40
CA THR A 278 19.78 -7.14 -14.59
C THR A 278 18.70 -7.22 -15.67
N ASP A 279 19.04 -7.76 -16.84
CA ASP A 279 18.04 -8.02 -17.89
C ASP A 279 17.04 -9.11 -17.50
N ALA A 280 17.42 -10.03 -16.61
CA ALA A 280 16.53 -11.07 -16.09
C ALA A 280 15.60 -10.59 -14.95
N GLY A 281 15.82 -9.38 -14.42
CA GLY A 281 15.12 -8.85 -13.26
C GLY A 281 16.08 -8.40 -12.16
N TYR A 282 15.69 -8.58 -10.90
CA TYR A 282 16.53 -8.25 -9.75
C TYR A 282 17.20 -9.50 -9.18
N VAL A 283 18.51 -9.47 -9.00
CA VAL A 283 19.33 -10.59 -8.51
C VAL A 283 19.87 -10.24 -7.13
N SER A 284 19.69 -11.17 -6.17
CA SER A 284 20.25 -11.00 -4.82
C SER A 284 21.77 -11.24 -4.82
N THR A 285 22.50 -10.43 -4.03
CA THR A 285 23.95 -10.58 -3.84
C THR A 285 24.32 -11.64 -2.80
N ALA A 286 23.37 -12.46 -2.35
CA ALA A 286 23.63 -13.54 -1.40
C ALA A 286 24.61 -14.58 -2.01
N VAL A 287 25.67 -14.90 -1.27
CA VAL A 287 26.77 -15.75 -1.78
C VAL A 287 26.32 -17.21 -1.92
N ASP A 288 25.61 -17.75 -0.93
CA ASP A 288 25.31 -19.18 -0.89
C ASP A 288 24.13 -19.58 -1.78
N LYS A 289 23.10 -18.74 -1.87
CA LYS A 289 21.87 -19.01 -2.64
C LYS A 289 21.35 -17.73 -3.26
N PRO A 290 21.97 -17.23 -4.33
CA PRO A 290 21.46 -16.06 -5.02
C PRO A 290 20.08 -16.36 -5.65
N LEU A 291 19.16 -15.39 -5.50
CA LEU A 291 17.80 -15.46 -5.97
C LEU A 291 17.53 -14.39 -7.03
N VAL A 292 16.72 -14.73 -8.01
CA VAL A 292 16.27 -13.82 -9.07
C VAL A 292 14.80 -13.53 -8.89
N TYR A 293 14.45 -12.25 -8.99
CA TYR A 293 13.10 -11.75 -8.92
C TYR A 293 12.68 -11.18 -10.27
N PRO A 294 11.54 -11.62 -10.82
CA PRO A 294 11.08 -11.17 -12.13
C PRO A 294 10.61 -9.71 -12.11
N MET A 295 10.39 -9.19 -13.31
CA MET A 295 9.72 -7.89 -13.52
C MET A 295 8.48 -8.08 -14.37
N LEU A 296 7.41 -7.34 -14.05
CA LEU A 296 6.21 -7.23 -14.88
C LEU A 296 6.06 -5.79 -15.37
N ASP A 297 6.09 -5.59 -16.67
CA ASP A 297 5.95 -4.23 -17.28
C ASP A 297 6.95 -3.19 -16.68
N GLY A 298 8.15 -3.64 -16.27
CA GLY A 298 9.15 -2.80 -15.60
C GLY A 298 8.96 -2.63 -14.10
N ILE A 299 7.94 -3.24 -13.49
CA ILE A 299 7.70 -3.27 -12.05
C ILE A 299 8.45 -4.46 -11.44
N PRO A 300 9.34 -4.26 -10.45
CA PRO A 300 9.98 -5.37 -9.75
C PRO A 300 8.95 -6.15 -8.92
N VAL A 301 8.99 -7.49 -9.04
CA VAL A 301 8.12 -8.40 -8.29
C VAL A 301 8.98 -9.08 -7.21
N LEU A 302 9.11 -8.40 -6.06
CA LEU A 302 9.97 -8.81 -4.94
C LEU A 302 9.17 -9.58 -3.87
N ILE A 303 8.54 -10.68 -4.31
CA ILE A 303 7.77 -11.57 -3.45
C ILE A 303 8.59 -12.83 -3.20
N ALA A 304 8.74 -13.23 -1.94
CA ALA A 304 9.60 -14.35 -1.56
C ALA A 304 9.24 -15.66 -2.28
N ASP A 305 7.95 -15.91 -2.48
CA ASP A 305 7.44 -17.13 -3.14
C ASP A 305 7.66 -17.14 -4.66
N ASP A 306 7.94 -15.98 -5.27
CA ASP A 306 8.25 -15.84 -6.69
C ASP A 306 9.76 -15.85 -6.98
N ALA A 307 10.59 -15.97 -5.94
CA ALA A 307 12.03 -16.02 -6.06
C ALA A 307 12.51 -17.29 -6.80
N ILE A 308 13.32 -17.11 -7.82
CA ILE A 308 13.87 -18.18 -8.63
C ILE A 308 15.34 -18.39 -8.24
N PRO A 309 15.78 -19.61 -7.85
CA PRO A 309 17.19 -19.86 -7.60
C PRO A 309 18.05 -19.55 -8.83
N LEU A 310 19.16 -18.84 -8.63
CA LEU A 310 20.12 -18.57 -9.69
C LEU A 310 20.74 -19.91 -10.17
N GLY A 311 20.75 -20.15 -11.48
CA GLY A 311 21.18 -21.41 -12.07
C GLY A 311 20.04 -22.25 -12.68
N ALA A 312 18.79 -21.91 -12.46
CA ALA A 312 17.63 -22.55 -13.09
C ALA A 312 17.44 -22.10 -14.56
N GLY A 313 18.47 -22.25 -15.40
CA GLY A 313 18.39 -21.96 -16.84
C GLY A 313 18.63 -20.51 -17.25
N LEU A 314 19.08 -19.64 -16.34
CA LEU A 314 19.42 -18.25 -16.66
C LEU A 314 20.82 -18.14 -17.29
N THR A 315 20.96 -17.33 -18.33
CA THR A 315 22.24 -17.09 -19.00
C THR A 315 23.03 -15.97 -18.32
N ALA A 316 24.36 -15.99 -18.43
CA ALA A 316 25.24 -14.95 -17.91
C ALA A 316 24.91 -13.54 -18.47
N ALA A 317 24.43 -13.45 -19.72
CA ALA A 317 24.01 -12.19 -20.33
C ALA A 317 22.76 -11.60 -19.65
N GLN A 318 21.81 -12.46 -19.24
CA GLN A 318 20.60 -12.04 -18.51
C GLN A 318 20.89 -11.59 -17.08
N LEU A 319 22.05 -11.94 -16.53
CA LEU A 319 22.51 -11.61 -15.19
C LEU A 319 23.42 -10.36 -15.16
N ALA A 320 23.79 -9.81 -16.31
CA ALA A 320 24.64 -8.62 -16.39
C ALA A 320 23.90 -7.40 -15.78
N PRO A 321 24.57 -6.61 -14.92
CA PRO A 321 23.97 -5.40 -14.35
C PRO A 321 23.54 -4.42 -15.45
N GLN A 322 22.29 -3.96 -15.40
CA GLN A 322 21.84 -2.87 -16.27
C GLN A 322 22.44 -1.54 -15.79
N ARG A 323 23.13 -0.84 -16.71
CA ARG A 323 23.51 0.54 -16.42
C ARG A 323 22.25 1.40 -16.31
N PRO A 324 22.12 2.27 -15.30
CA PRO A 324 21.02 3.20 -15.24
C PRO A 324 20.96 3.98 -16.55
N LYS A 325 19.78 3.99 -17.19
CA LYS A 325 19.56 4.85 -18.36
C LYS A 325 19.77 6.29 -17.89
N ALA A 326 20.78 6.95 -18.44
CA ALA A 326 21.03 8.36 -18.18
C ALA A 326 19.73 9.14 -18.47
N VAL A 327 19.16 9.75 -17.44
CA VAL A 327 18.07 10.71 -17.60
C VAL A 327 18.68 11.86 -18.40
N ARG A 328 18.27 12.03 -19.65
CA ARG A 328 18.64 13.23 -20.41
C ARG A 328 17.99 14.41 -19.70
N PRO A 329 18.76 15.42 -19.28
CA PRO A 329 18.16 16.66 -18.82
C PRO A 329 17.48 17.32 -20.04
N GLU A 330 16.16 17.53 -19.93
CA GLU A 330 15.43 18.49 -20.74
C GLU A 330 15.49 19.87 -20.09
#